data_03d9b780edb5b95a6b17cee6fcd50f83
#
_entry.id   03d9b780edb5b95a6b17cee6fcd50f83
#
_cell.length_a   1.000
_cell.length_b   1.000
_cell.length_c   1.000
_cell.angle_alpha   90.00
_cell.angle_beta   90.00
_cell.angle_gamma   90.00
#
_symmetry.space_group_name_H-M   'P 1'
#
loop_
_entity.id
_entity.type
_entity.pdbx_description
1 polymer ?
#
loop_
_entity_poly.entity_id
_entity_poly.type
_entity_poly.pdbx_seq_one_letter_code
_entity_poly.pdbx_strand_id
1 'polypeptide(L)'
;MGGRYLAIRWMTKETLTFLHIAGMTKSQIAALVKQKLIDENLVKDPVVTVEFMNLYFSVLGEVKSPGKYSITKDQITLLEAISMAGDLSIYGKRDAVFVIREENGERVTHWADLRSKEVFNSPVYYLKQNDVIYVQPNKVRAGQSTL
;
A
#
# COMPACT_ATOMS: atom_id res chain seq x y z
N MET A 1 -3.88 13.60 -7.36
CA MET A 1 -4.98 12.87 -7.98
C MET A 1 -4.63 11.42 -8.15
N GLY A 2 -5.41 10.56 -7.55
CA GLY A 2 -5.16 9.12 -7.58
C GLY A 2 -5.63 8.47 -8.86
N GLY A 3 -4.80 8.43 -9.88
CA GLY A 3 -5.03 7.56 -11.02
C GLY A 3 -4.34 6.22 -10.79
N ARG A 4 -4.99 5.12 -11.18
CA ARG A 4 -4.33 3.83 -11.23
C ARG A 4 -3.53 3.70 -12.52
N TYR A 5 -2.31 3.22 -12.39
CA TYR A 5 -1.44 2.94 -13.51
C TYR A 5 -1.04 1.47 -13.50
N LEU A 6 -1.04 0.86 -14.66
CA LEU A 6 -0.51 -0.48 -14.87
C LEU A 6 0.94 -0.36 -15.36
N ALA A 7 1.87 -0.97 -14.64
CA ALA A 7 3.25 -1.12 -15.08
C ALA A 7 3.40 -2.46 -15.78
N ILE A 8 3.87 -2.46 -17.03
CA ILE A 8 4.04 -3.67 -17.82
C ILE A 8 5.52 -3.84 -18.10
N ARG A 9 6.06 -5.01 -17.71
CA ARG A 9 7.41 -5.42 -18.06
C ARG A 9 7.33 -6.54 -19.08
N TRP A 10 8.02 -6.37 -20.21
CA TRP A 10 8.10 -7.39 -21.22
C TRP A 10 9.20 -8.40 -20.88
N MET A 11 8.98 -9.68 -21.15
CA MET A 11 9.97 -10.73 -20.89
C MET A 11 11.27 -10.56 -21.70
N THR A 12 11.21 -9.84 -22.82
CA THR A 12 12.33 -9.62 -23.74
C THR A 12 12.89 -8.20 -23.72
N LYS A 13 12.25 -7.29 -23.02
CA LYS A 13 12.67 -5.88 -22.89
C LYS A 13 12.63 -5.45 -21.44
N GLU A 14 13.68 -4.79 -21.00
CA GLU A 14 13.78 -4.26 -19.64
C GLU A 14 13.00 -2.95 -19.43
N THR A 15 12.33 -2.46 -20.47
CA THR A 15 11.60 -1.20 -20.43
C THR A 15 10.23 -1.38 -19.80
N LEU A 16 9.91 -0.59 -18.77
CA LEU A 16 8.58 -0.51 -18.19
C LEU A 16 7.72 0.48 -18.97
N THR A 17 6.52 0.05 -19.35
CA THR A 17 5.50 0.91 -19.93
C THR A 17 4.39 1.13 -18.92
N PHE A 18 4.00 2.39 -18.69
CA PHE A 18 2.92 2.72 -17.78
C PHE A 18 1.66 3.06 -18.56
N LEU A 19 0.54 2.44 -18.20
CA LEU A 19 -0.77 2.68 -18.76
C LEU A 19 -1.73 3.17 -17.69
N HIS A 20 -2.46 4.24 -17.99
CA HIS A 20 -3.48 4.76 -17.09
C HIS A 20 -4.73 3.89 -17.17
N ILE A 21 -5.12 3.26 -16.06
CA ILE A 21 -6.21 2.28 -16.00
C ILE A 21 -7.34 2.67 -15.03
N ALA A 22 -7.32 3.87 -14.47
CA ALA A 22 -8.34 4.31 -13.51
C ALA A 22 -9.74 4.20 -14.12
N GLY A 23 -10.67 3.58 -13.40
CA GLY A 23 -12.07 3.41 -13.83
C GLY A 23 -12.29 2.39 -14.93
N MET A 24 -11.28 1.63 -15.33
CA MET A 24 -11.42 0.62 -16.38
C MET A 24 -11.79 -0.76 -15.82
N THR A 25 -12.61 -1.49 -16.56
CA THR A 25 -12.89 -2.91 -16.26
C THR A 25 -11.70 -3.80 -16.68
N LYS A 26 -11.67 -5.05 -16.20
CA LYS A 26 -10.65 -6.03 -16.62
C LYS A 26 -10.62 -6.20 -18.14
N SER A 27 -11.78 -6.28 -18.78
CA SER A 27 -11.88 -6.41 -20.24
C SER A 27 -11.31 -5.20 -20.98
N GLN A 28 -11.58 -3.99 -20.48
CA GLN A 28 -11.04 -2.77 -21.06
C GLN A 28 -9.52 -2.69 -20.92
N ILE A 29 -8.99 -3.07 -19.75
CA ILE A 29 -7.54 -3.11 -19.51
C ILE A 29 -6.89 -4.14 -20.44
N ALA A 30 -7.46 -5.34 -20.57
CA ALA A 30 -6.95 -6.39 -21.46
C ALA A 30 -6.92 -5.92 -22.92
N ALA A 31 -7.98 -5.24 -23.38
CA ALA A 31 -8.06 -4.70 -24.74
C ALA A 31 -7.00 -3.60 -24.95
N LEU A 32 -6.79 -2.72 -23.98
CA LEU A 32 -5.78 -1.66 -24.06
C LEU A 32 -4.37 -2.24 -24.13
N VAL A 33 -4.05 -3.23 -23.30
CA VAL A 33 -2.75 -3.93 -23.30
C VAL A 33 -2.53 -4.66 -24.63
N LYS A 34 -3.54 -5.37 -25.10
CA LYS A 34 -3.49 -6.09 -26.38
C LYS A 34 -3.20 -5.13 -27.54
N GLN A 35 -3.90 -3.98 -27.60
CA GLN A 35 -3.70 -2.98 -28.63
C GLN A 35 -2.30 -2.39 -28.57
N LYS A 36 -1.78 -2.13 -27.37
CA LYS A 36 -0.42 -1.61 -27.18
C LYS A 36 0.63 -2.61 -27.69
N LEU A 37 0.44 -3.90 -27.43
CA LEU A 37 1.32 -4.97 -27.91
C LEU A 37 1.35 -5.04 -29.45
N ILE A 38 0.20 -4.89 -30.09
CA ILE A 38 0.08 -4.90 -31.54
C ILE A 38 0.72 -3.66 -32.15
N ASP A 39 0.42 -2.46 -31.61
CA ASP A 39 0.90 -1.18 -32.12
C ASP A 39 2.42 -1.07 -32.05
N GLU A 40 3.05 -1.66 -31.04
CA GLU A 40 4.51 -1.67 -30.90
C GLU A 40 5.18 -2.84 -31.61
N ASN A 41 4.46 -3.62 -32.37
CA ASN A 41 4.96 -4.82 -33.08
C ASN A 41 5.69 -5.82 -32.18
N LEU A 42 5.28 -5.92 -30.92
CA LEU A 42 5.95 -6.81 -29.97
C LEU A 42 5.49 -8.25 -30.09
N VAL A 43 4.21 -8.46 -30.39
CA VAL A 43 3.62 -9.80 -30.52
C VAL A 43 2.55 -9.75 -31.62
N LYS A 44 2.41 -10.83 -32.41
CA LYS A 44 1.41 -10.91 -33.48
C LYS A 44 0.13 -11.39 -32.82
N ASP A 45 -0.41 -11.95 -32.24
CA ASP A 45 -1.72 -12.41 -31.77
C ASP A 45 -1.69 -12.67 -30.25
N PRO A 46 -1.57 -11.58 -29.46
CA PRO A 46 -1.44 -11.75 -28.03
C PRO A 46 -2.76 -12.16 -27.37
N VAL A 47 -2.68 -13.07 -26.42
CA VAL A 47 -3.74 -13.34 -25.46
C VAL A 47 -3.40 -12.61 -24.17
N VAL A 48 -4.28 -11.70 -23.74
CA VAL A 48 -4.06 -10.88 -22.55
C VAL A 48 -5.10 -11.25 -21.49
N THR A 49 -4.62 -11.69 -20.34
CA THR A 49 -5.44 -11.94 -19.15
C THR A 49 -5.08 -10.94 -18.07
N VAL A 50 -6.10 -10.28 -17.51
CA VAL A 50 -5.92 -9.28 -16.46
C VAL A 50 -6.56 -9.80 -15.17
N GLU A 51 -5.74 -9.88 -14.14
CA GLU A 51 -6.19 -10.18 -12.79
C GLU A 51 -5.79 -9.05 -11.84
N PHE A 52 -6.72 -8.59 -11.02
CA PHE A 52 -6.40 -7.63 -9.97
C PHE A 52 -5.81 -8.38 -8.79
N MET A 53 -4.60 -8.02 -8.42
CA MET A 53 -3.98 -8.56 -7.23
C MET A 53 -4.55 -7.88 -5.99
N ASN A 54 -4.83 -8.66 -4.95
CA ASN A 54 -5.16 -8.11 -3.65
C ASN A 54 -3.92 -7.42 -3.07
N LEU A 55 -4.11 -6.18 -2.61
CA LEU A 55 -3.08 -5.44 -1.91
C LEU A 55 -3.20 -5.71 -0.42
N TYR A 56 -2.06 -5.78 0.27
CA TYR A 56 -2.00 -6.06 1.70
C TYR A 56 -1.10 -5.06 2.40
N PHE A 57 -1.43 -4.78 3.64
CA PHE A 57 -0.59 -4.07 4.60
C PHE A 57 -0.63 -4.83 5.92
N SER A 58 0.31 -4.52 6.81
CA SER A 58 0.37 -5.15 8.13
C SER A 58 0.27 -4.07 9.22
N VAL A 59 -0.38 -4.40 10.32
CA VAL A 59 -0.45 -3.55 11.50
C VAL A 59 0.10 -4.34 12.68
N LEU A 60 1.14 -3.80 13.31
CA LEU A 60 1.85 -4.46 14.41
C LEU A 60 1.93 -3.52 15.62
N GLY A 61 2.28 -4.08 16.76
CA GLY A 61 2.48 -3.33 17.99
C GLY A 61 1.20 -3.17 18.80
N GLU A 62 1.04 -2.02 19.42
CA GLU A 62 -0.01 -1.78 20.41
C GLU A 62 -1.33 -1.34 19.76
N VAL A 63 -1.92 -2.24 19.00
CA VAL A 63 -3.28 -2.16 18.46
C VAL A 63 -4.11 -3.33 18.99
N LYS A 64 -5.42 -3.23 18.91
CA LYS A 64 -6.31 -4.28 19.44
C LYS A 64 -6.21 -5.58 18.68
N SER A 65 -6.05 -5.52 17.35
CA SER A 65 -6.00 -6.70 16.48
C SER A 65 -4.85 -6.58 15.49
N PRO A 66 -3.61 -6.83 15.94
CA PRO A 66 -2.47 -6.82 15.02
C PRO A 66 -2.61 -7.94 13.99
N GLY A 67 -2.11 -7.71 12.79
CA GLY A 67 -2.15 -8.70 11.73
C GLY A 67 -1.98 -8.11 10.34
N LYS A 68 -2.20 -8.96 9.35
CA LYS A 68 -2.15 -8.60 7.93
C LYS A 68 -3.57 -8.36 7.43
N TYR A 69 -3.76 -7.25 6.73
CA TYR A 69 -5.06 -6.83 6.24
C TYR A 69 -5.02 -6.61 4.73
N SER A 70 -6.13 -6.90 4.06
CA SER A 70 -6.24 -6.66 2.62
C SER A 70 -6.81 -5.27 2.34
N ILE A 71 -6.30 -4.65 1.29
CA ILE A 71 -6.83 -3.39 0.75
C ILE A 71 -7.84 -3.75 -0.33
N THR A 72 -9.12 -3.50 -0.06
CA THR A 72 -10.21 -3.82 -0.98
C THR A 72 -10.67 -2.64 -1.82
N LYS A 73 -10.15 -1.45 -1.51
CA LYS A 73 -10.43 -0.18 -2.20
C LYS A 73 -9.23 0.24 -3.04
N ASP A 74 -9.44 1.23 -3.87
CA ASP A 74 -8.36 1.83 -4.67
C ASP A 74 -7.29 2.50 -3.81
N GLN A 75 -7.70 3.06 -2.67
CA GLN A 75 -6.82 3.67 -1.70
C GLN A 75 -7.31 3.37 -0.29
N ILE A 76 -6.38 3.24 0.63
CA ILE A 76 -6.65 3.16 2.05
C ILE A 76 -5.75 4.14 2.79
N THR A 77 -6.29 4.83 3.77
CA THR A 77 -5.54 5.78 4.57
C THR A 77 -4.95 5.10 5.81
N LEU A 78 -3.94 5.73 6.39
CA LEU A 78 -3.35 5.29 7.65
C LEU A 78 -4.40 5.16 8.75
N LEU A 79 -5.32 6.12 8.85
CA LEU A 79 -6.37 6.10 9.87
C LEU A 79 -7.38 4.97 9.63
N GLU A 80 -7.74 4.70 8.37
CA GLU A 80 -8.60 3.56 8.04
C GLU A 80 -7.92 2.24 8.40
N ALA A 81 -6.63 2.10 8.14
CA ALA A 81 -5.88 0.91 8.46
C ALA A 81 -5.83 0.64 9.97
N ILE A 82 -5.59 1.68 10.76
CA ILE A 82 -5.60 1.58 12.22
C ILE A 82 -7.00 1.23 12.72
N SER A 83 -8.04 1.81 12.11
CA SER A 83 -9.42 1.46 12.40
C SER A 83 -9.72 -0.01 12.11
N MET A 84 -9.22 -0.56 11.02
CA MET A 84 -9.37 -1.99 10.71
C MET A 84 -8.73 -2.88 11.76
N ALA A 85 -7.64 -2.44 12.36
CA ALA A 85 -6.98 -3.14 13.47
C ALA A 85 -7.63 -2.92 14.84
N GLY A 86 -8.80 -2.26 14.88
CA GLY A 86 -9.56 -2.00 16.09
C GLY A 86 -9.08 -0.83 16.92
N ASP A 87 -8.31 0.08 16.31
CA ASP A 87 -7.66 1.22 16.97
C ASP A 87 -6.50 0.78 17.89
N LEU A 88 -5.79 1.74 18.45
CA LEU A 88 -4.71 1.51 19.39
C LEU A 88 -5.27 0.86 20.67
N SER A 89 -4.46 0.00 21.27
CA SER A 89 -4.72 -0.43 22.65
C SER A 89 -4.51 0.74 23.62
N ILE A 90 -4.92 0.56 24.87
CA ILE A 90 -4.68 1.56 25.92
C ILE A 90 -3.19 1.85 26.15
N TYR A 91 -2.33 0.94 25.69
CA TYR A 91 -0.88 1.07 25.79
C TYR A 91 -0.25 1.66 24.53
N GLY A 92 -1.03 1.96 23.51
CA GLY A 92 -0.53 2.51 22.26
C GLY A 92 -0.19 3.98 22.34
N LYS A 93 0.92 4.37 21.74
CA LYS A 93 1.40 5.74 21.72
C LYS A 93 0.95 6.42 20.41
N ARG A 94 -0.05 7.31 20.50
CA ARG A 94 -0.65 7.97 19.33
C ARG A 94 0.28 8.92 18.59
N ASP A 95 1.30 9.44 19.26
CA ASP A 95 2.28 10.35 18.68
C ASP A 95 3.54 9.64 18.17
N ALA A 96 3.55 8.32 18.20
CA ALA A 96 4.70 7.53 17.78
C ALA A 96 4.26 6.28 17.01
N VAL A 97 3.63 6.54 15.88
CA VAL A 97 3.26 5.51 14.90
C VAL A 97 4.28 5.56 13.77
N PHE A 98 4.80 4.40 13.40
CA PHE A 98 5.70 4.28 12.26
C PHE A 98 5.00 3.63 11.09
N VAL A 99 5.31 4.09 9.90
CA VAL A 99 5.01 3.36 8.68
C VAL A 99 6.33 3.00 8.02
N ILE A 100 6.59 1.72 7.88
CA ILE A 100 7.79 1.18 7.26
C ILE A 100 7.43 0.83 5.82
N ARG A 101 8.10 1.46 4.88
CA ARG A 101 7.84 1.32 3.45
C ARG A 101 9.12 0.98 2.70
N GLU A 102 9.02 0.12 1.73
CA GLU A 102 10.12 -0.11 0.79
C GLU A 102 10.09 0.97 -0.29
N GLU A 103 11.18 1.73 -0.36
CA GLU A 103 11.37 2.80 -1.34
C GLU A 103 12.72 2.59 -2.04
N ASN A 104 12.70 2.42 -3.36
CA ASN A 104 13.91 2.23 -4.17
C ASN A 104 14.82 1.07 -3.67
N GLY A 105 14.22 -0.01 -3.22
CA GLY A 105 14.94 -1.18 -2.69
C GLY A 105 15.41 -1.05 -1.26
N GLU A 106 15.14 0.07 -0.59
CA GLU A 106 15.48 0.31 0.81
C GLU A 106 14.22 0.44 1.66
N ARG A 107 14.33 0.04 2.92
CA ARG A 107 13.24 0.20 3.88
C ARG A 107 13.39 1.54 4.57
N VAL A 108 12.37 2.37 4.41
CA VAL A 108 12.31 3.72 5.00
C VAL A 108 11.22 3.74 6.06
N THR A 109 11.54 4.31 7.21
CA THR A 109 10.61 4.47 8.32
C THR A 109 10.12 5.92 8.36
N HIS A 110 8.82 6.08 8.27
CA HIS A 110 8.15 7.38 8.37
C HIS A 110 7.41 7.48 9.69
N TRP A 111 7.58 8.60 10.39
CA TRP A 111 6.85 8.89 11.61
C TRP A 111 5.49 9.49 11.31
N ALA A 112 4.51 9.17 12.12
CA ALA A 112 3.20 9.77 12.07
C ALA A 112 2.69 10.04 13.49
N ASP A 113 2.23 11.26 13.73
CA ASP A 113 1.55 11.63 14.97
C ASP A 113 0.05 11.70 14.67
N LEU A 114 -0.70 10.75 15.18
CA LEU A 114 -2.14 10.67 14.95
C LEU A 114 -2.94 11.79 15.63
N ARG A 115 -2.30 12.52 16.54
CA ARG A 115 -2.91 13.66 17.22
C ARG A 115 -2.79 14.96 16.44
N SER A 116 -1.87 14.99 15.48
CA SER A 116 -1.58 16.16 14.66
C SER A 116 -2.31 16.10 13.32
N LYS A 117 -2.89 17.22 12.90
CA LYS A 117 -3.46 17.35 11.57
C LYS A 117 -2.41 17.26 10.44
N GLU A 118 -1.12 17.36 10.78
CA GLU A 118 -0.04 17.14 9.83
C GLU A 118 -0.03 15.72 9.25
N VAL A 119 -0.66 14.76 9.94
CA VAL A 119 -0.79 13.39 9.46
C VAL A 119 -1.46 13.33 8.07
N PHE A 120 -2.40 14.24 7.79
CA PHE A 120 -3.10 14.28 6.50
C PHE A 120 -2.18 14.68 5.33
N ASN A 121 -1.08 15.36 5.62
CA ASN A 121 -0.09 15.77 4.63
C ASN A 121 1.13 14.86 4.59
N SER A 122 1.12 13.80 5.39
CA SER A 122 2.22 12.85 5.43
C SER A 122 2.34 12.08 4.12
N PRO A 123 3.57 11.79 3.65
CA PRO A 123 3.76 10.96 2.46
C PRO A 123 3.26 9.52 2.64
N VAL A 124 3.02 9.10 3.87
CA VAL A 124 2.50 7.76 4.20
C VAL A 124 1.04 7.76 4.64
N TYR A 125 0.34 8.87 4.47
CA TYR A 125 -1.08 8.92 4.79
C TYR A 125 -1.90 7.94 3.96
N TYR A 126 -1.58 7.80 2.67
CA TYR A 126 -2.13 6.75 1.82
C TYR A 126 -1.16 5.58 1.79
N LEU A 127 -1.66 4.40 2.14
CA LEU A 127 -0.85 3.20 2.23
C LEU A 127 -0.57 2.62 0.84
N LYS A 128 0.56 1.93 0.74
CA LYS A 128 0.97 1.16 -0.42
C LYS A 128 1.09 -0.32 -0.07
N GLN A 129 1.20 -1.15 -1.10
CA GLN A 129 1.44 -2.58 -0.96
C GLN A 129 2.62 -2.86 -0.04
N ASN A 130 2.43 -3.78 0.89
CA ASN A 130 3.42 -4.25 1.85
C ASN A 130 3.87 -3.21 2.90
N ASP A 131 3.17 -2.09 3.03
CA ASP A 131 3.43 -1.16 4.14
C ASP A 131 3.22 -1.87 5.47
N VAL A 132 4.07 -1.56 6.43
CA VAL A 132 3.95 -2.04 7.81
C VAL A 132 3.72 -0.85 8.72
N ILE A 133 2.59 -0.86 9.42
CA ILE A 133 2.26 0.14 10.44
C ILE A 133 2.68 -0.46 11.78
N TYR A 134 3.52 0.25 12.51
CA TYR A 134 3.94 -0.16 13.85
C TYR A 134 3.58 0.90 14.88
N VAL A 135 2.82 0.52 15.90
CA VAL A 135 2.42 1.39 16.99
C VAL A 135 3.28 1.09 18.20
N GLN A 136 4.04 2.08 18.65
CA GLN A 136 4.91 1.92 19.80
C GLN A 136 4.12 1.85 21.11
N PRO A 137 4.65 1.10 22.11
CA PRO A 137 4.07 1.11 23.45
C PRO A 137 4.33 2.42 24.16
N ASN A 138 3.39 2.81 25.04
CA ASN A 138 3.59 3.93 25.96
C ASN A 138 4.53 3.52 27.11
N LYS A 139 4.86 4.47 27.98
CA LYS A 139 5.79 4.24 29.10
C LYS A 139 5.35 3.14 30.05
N VAL A 140 4.05 3.00 30.29
CA VAL A 140 3.50 1.97 31.17
C VAL A 140 3.78 0.57 30.60
N ARG A 141 3.50 0.39 29.32
CA ARG A 141 3.73 -0.91 28.64
C ARG A 141 5.22 -1.22 28.53
N ALA A 142 6.05 -0.23 28.20
CA ALA A 142 7.50 -0.38 28.13
C ALA A 142 8.08 -0.77 29.47
N GLY A 143 7.59 -0.19 30.57
CA GLY A 143 7.99 -0.58 31.93
C GLY A 143 7.63 -2.01 32.28
N GLN A 144 6.48 -2.50 31.84
CA GLN A 144 6.07 -3.90 32.04
C GLN A 144 6.89 -4.86 31.19
N SER A 145 7.32 -4.47 30.02
CA SER A 145 8.10 -5.34 29.11
C SER A 145 9.54 -5.54 29.51
N THR A 146 10.05 -4.77 30.47
CA THR A 146 11.41 -4.90 31.00
C THR A 146 11.52 -5.89 32.17
N LEU A 147 10.44 -6.47 32.57
CA LEU A 147 10.43 -7.54 33.55
C LEU A 147 10.71 -8.89 32.89
#